data_47cc561e2e2de66a53000413079bab78
#
_entry.id   47cc561e2e2de66a53000413079bab78
#
_cell.length_a   1.000
_cell.length_b   1.000
_cell.length_c   1.000
_cell.angle_alpha   90.00
_cell.angle_beta   90.00
_cell.angle_gamma   90.00
#
_symmetry.space_group_name_H-M   'P 1'
#
loop_
_entity.id
_entity.type
_entity.pdbx_description
1 polymer ?
#
loop_
_entity_poly.entity_id
_entity_poly.type
_entity_poly.pdbx_seq_one_letter_code
_entity_poly.pdbx_strand_id
1 'polypeptide(L)'
;VLEAANAMSKQFGISMQESLKLMEEGFVSGADANGEFIENVKEYPAYFREAGISAGEFIAIITQANQAGIYSDKGIDVIKEGNLRIREMTTATKDALEGIGISSEQVQKDLASGGKTTFDIMQEVSEKLAEFPESSSEVGTALADIFGGPGEDAGLQYILTLKDIDTNLDNVKERAGELGRLQEEQLRSQIELENII
;
A
#
# COMPACT_ATOMS: atom_id res chain seq x y z
N VAL A 1 4.92 -16.58 -12.18
CA VAL A 1 5.01 -16.97 -10.75
C VAL A 1 6.46 -17.17 -10.33
N LEU A 2 7.23 -18.10 -10.93
CA LEU A 2 8.61 -18.40 -10.51
C LEU A 2 9.55 -17.19 -10.66
N GLU A 3 9.42 -16.40 -11.71
CA GLU A 3 10.19 -15.14 -11.89
C GLU A 3 9.89 -14.13 -10.78
N ALA A 4 8.62 -13.94 -10.45
CA ALA A 4 8.18 -13.05 -9.37
C ALA A 4 8.72 -13.53 -8.02
N ALA A 5 8.58 -14.83 -7.71
CA ALA A 5 9.13 -15.42 -6.48
C ALA A 5 10.65 -15.25 -6.39
N ASN A 6 11.37 -15.41 -7.50
CA ASN A 6 12.81 -15.20 -7.55
C ASN A 6 13.20 -13.72 -7.37
N ALA A 7 12.44 -12.78 -7.96
CA ALA A 7 12.64 -11.34 -7.75
C ALA A 7 12.48 -10.99 -6.25
N MET A 8 11.40 -11.43 -5.65
CA MET A 8 11.10 -11.22 -4.24
C MET A 8 12.17 -11.87 -3.32
N SER A 9 12.55 -13.12 -3.59
CA SER A 9 13.60 -13.83 -2.87
C SER A 9 14.92 -13.06 -2.87
N LYS A 10 15.37 -12.62 -4.05
CA LYS A 10 16.63 -11.89 -4.19
C LYS A 10 16.59 -10.51 -3.54
N GLN A 11 15.49 -9.79 -3.69
CA GLN A 11 15.40 -8.42 -3.18
C GLN A 11 15.25 -8.37 -1.67
N PHE A 12 14.43 -9.23 -1.08
CA PHE A 12 14.24 -9.26 0.37
C PHE A 12 15.20 -10.19 1.12
N GLY A 13 16.02 -10.98 0.42
CA GLY A 13 16.97 -11.90 1.06
C GLY A 13 16.30 -13.09 1.75
N ILE A 14 15.13 -13.51 1.29
CA ILE A 14 14.36 -14.64 1.79
C ILE A 14 14.50 -15.86 0.86
N SER A 15 14.15 -17.05 1.34
CA SER A 15 14.18 -18.26 0.52
C SER A 15 13.12 -18.23 -0.59
N MET A 16 13.36 -18.97 -1.66
CA MET A 16 12.38 -19.15 -2.74
C MET A 16 11.08 -19.75 -2.22
N GLN A 17 11.18 -20.68 -1.27
CA GLN A 17 10.03 -21.32 -0.64
C GLN A 17 9.20 -20.31 0.17
N GLU A 18 9.84 -19.44 0.90
CA GLU A 18 9.18 -18.36 1.66
C GLU A 18 8.52 -17.35 0.72
N SER A 19 9.19 -16.97 -0.37
CA SER A 19 8.62 -16.10 -1.40
C SER A 19 7.34 -16.70 -2.00
N LEU A 20 7.35 -17.97 -2.37
CA LEU A 20 6.17 -18.66 -2.90
C LEU A 20 5.04 -18.74 -1.88
N LYS A 21 5.36 -19.00 -0.61
CA LYS A 21 4.37 -19.00 0.46
C LYS A 21 3.72 -17.64 0.66
N LEU A 22 4.49 -16.56 0.71
CA LEU A 22 3.97 -15.20 0.84
C LEU A 22 3.09 -14.81 -0.37
N MET A 23 3.50 -15.21 -1.57
CA MET A 23 2.68 -15.00 -2.78
C MET A 23 1.37 -15.79 -2.72
N GLU A 24 1.39 -17.05 -2.26
CA GLU A 24 0.18 -17.86 -2.05
C GLU A 24 -0.76 -17.18 -1.05
N GLU A 25 -0.23 -16.71 0.07
CA GLU A 25 -0.98 -15.96 1.08
C GLU A 25 -1.60 -14.67 0.50
N GLY A 26 -0.88 -13.94 -0.34
CA GLY A 26 -1.40 -12.79 -1.08
C GLY A 26 -2.55 -13.18 -2.01
N PHE A 27 -2.39 -14.22 -2.83
CA PHE A 27 -3.45 -14.71 -3.72
C PHE A 27 -4.73 -15.09 -2.96
N VAL A 28 -4.60 -15.87 -1.89
CA VAL A 28 -5.73 -16.29 -1.05
C VAL A 28 -6.41 -15.08 -0.40
N SER A 29 -5.65 -14.04 -0.11
CA SER A 29 -6.17 -12.79 0.46
C SER A 29 -6.73 -11.80 -0.58
N GLY A 30 -6.75 -12.15 -1.87
CA GLY A 30 -7.32 -11.33 -2.93
C GLY A 30 -6.37 -10.31 -3.54
N ALA A 31 -5.06 -10.51 -3.42
CA ALA A 31 -4.06 -9.63 -4.02
C ALA A 31 -4.15 -9.51 -5.54
N ASP A 32 -4.71 -10.52 -6.21
CA ASP A 32 -4.84 -10.58 -7.67
C ASP A 32 -6.23 -10.15 -8.18
N ALA A 33 -6.97 -9.38 -7.39
CA ALA A 33 -8.32 -8.95 -7.76
C ALA A 33 -8.39 -8.16 -9.08
N ASN A 34 -7.29 -7.48 -9.45
CA ASN A 34 -7.13 -6.75 -10.71
C ASN A 34 -6.31 -7.49 -11.78
N GLY A 35 -5.77 -8.68 -11.48
CA GLY A 35 -4.95 -9.49 -12.40
C GLY A 35 -3.50 -9.04 -12.52
N GLU A 36 -3.00 -8.13 -11.68
CA GLU A 36 -1.68 -7.51 -11.79
C GLU A 36 -0.69 -7.94 -10.69
N PHE A 37 -1.12 -8.78 -9.76
CA PHE A 37 -0.32 -9.14 -8.59
C PHE A 37 1.07 -9.72 -8.95
N ILE A 38 1.15 -10.61 -9.92
CA ILE A 38 2.42 -11.23 -10.35
C ILE A 38 3.37 -10.18 -10.93
N GLU A 39 2.87 -9.25 -11.72
CA GLU A 39 3.70 -8.18 -12.29
C GLU A 39 4.17 -7.22 -11.19
N ASN A 40 3.31 -6.86 -10.25
CA ASN A 40 3.68 -6.06 -9.09
C ASN A 40 4.79 -6.72 -8.27
N VAL A 41 4.70 -8.03 -8.01
CA VAL A 41 5.75 -8.79 -7.28
C VAL A 41 7.05 -8.92 -8.08
N LYS A 42 7.02 -8.78 -9.39
CA LYS A 42 8.24 -8.73 -10.22
C LYS A 42 8.90 -7.36 -10.19
N GLU A 43 8.11 -6.29 -10.27
CA GLU A 43 8.60 -4.94 -10.51
C GLU A 43 9.01 -4.20 -9.24
N TYR A 44 8.20 -4.28 -8.18
CA TYR A 44 8.32 -3.36 -7.04
C TYR A 44 9.18 -3.80 -5.84
N PRO A 45 9.62 -5.06 -5.65
CA PRO A 45 10.30 -5.50 -4.42
C PRO A 45 11.50 -4.65 -4.03
N ALA A 46 12.29 -4.18 -5.01
CA ALA A 46 13.48 -3.37 -4.76
C ALA A 46 13.14 -2.04 -4.06
N TYR A 47 12.09 -1.36 -4.52
CA TYR A 47 11.66 -0.07 -3.98
C TYR A 47 11.16 -0.21 -2.55
N PHE A 48 10.37 -1.25 -2.27
CA PHE A 48 9.82 -1.50 -0.94
C PHE A 48 10.91 -1.90 0.06
N ARG A 49 11.83 -2.79 -0.34
CA ARG A 49 12.97 -3.13 0.50
C ARG A 49 13.83 -1.89 0.84
N GLU A 50 14.10 -1.03 -0.14
CA GLU A 50 14.85 0.20 0.08
C GLU A 50 14.14 1.19 0.99
N ALA A 51 12.82 1.11 1.05
CA ALA A 51 11.98 1.88 1.97
C ALA A 51 11.95 1.30 3.41
N GLY A 52 12.62 0.17 3.66
CA GLY A 52 12.64 -0.49 4.95
C GLY A 52 11.47 -1.46 5.20
N ILE A 53 10.66 -1.73 4.16
CA ILE A 53 9.49 -2.60 4.23
C ILE A 53 9.92 -4.06 4.05
N SER A 54 9.41 -4.95 4.89
CA SER A 54 9.67 -6.40 4.80
C SER A 54 8.87 -7.06 3.66
N ALA A 55 9.22 -8.28 3.29
CA ALA A 55 8.51 -9.05 2.27
C ALA A 55 7.03 -9.30 2.64
N GLY A 56 6.74 -9.59 3.91
CA GLY A 56 5.36 -9.79 4.40
C GLY A 56 4.54 -8.50 4.34
N GLU A 57 5.10 -7.39 4.81
CA GLU A 57 4.47 -6.07 4.72
C GLU A 57 4.23 -5.66 3.26
N PHE A 58 5.18 -5.91 2.36
CA PHE A 58 5.03 -5.67 0.93
C PHE A 58 3.79 -6.40 0.36
N ILE A 59 3.63 -7.70 0.66
CA ILE A 59 2.46 -8.46 0.22
C ILE A 59 1.17 -7.92 0.85
N ALA A 60 1.18 -7.55 2.12
CA ALA A 60 0.03 -6.96 2.80
C ALA A 60 -0.41 -5.64 2.16
N ILE A 61 0.55 -4.76 1.86
CA ILE A 61 0.31 -3.46 1.22
C ILE A 61 -0.26 -3.65 -0.19
N ILE A 62 0.35 -4.49 -1.04
CA ILE A 62 -0.16 -4.76 -2.39
C ILE A 62 -1.59 -5.32 -2.33
N THR A 63 -1.82 -6.28 -1.44
CA THR A 63 -3.13 -6.92 -1.30
C THR A 63 -4.21 -5.86 -1.05
N GLN A 64 -3.99 -4.98 -0.11
CA GLN A 64 -4.98 -3.97 0.27
C GLN A 64 -5.08 -2.84 -0.76
N ALA A 65 -3.97 -2.41 -1.37
CA ALA A 65 -3.98 -1.43 -2.44
C ALA A 65 -4.82 -1.92 -3.64
N ASN A 66 -4.70 -3.21 -3.99
CA ASN A 66 -5.49 -3.81 -5.06
C ASN A 66 -6.97 -3.97 -4.66
N GLN A 67 -7.27 -4.26 -3.40
CA GLN A 67 -8.64 -4.36 -2.89
C GLN A 67 -9.35 -2.99 -2.80
N ALA A 68 -8.62 -1.91 -2.62
CA ALA A 68 -9.17 -0.55 -2.50
C ALA A 68 -9.79 -0.03 -3.82
N GLY A 69 -9.81 -0.84 -4.88
CA GLY A 69 -10.53 -0.56 -6.12
C GLY A 69 -9.88 0.48 -7.02
N ILE A 70 -8.60 0.76 -6.82
CA ILE A 70 -7.85 1.58 -7.74
C ILE A 70 -7.33 0.71 -8.85
N TYR A 71 -7.85 1.00 -10.01
CA TYR A 71 -7.50 0.32 -11.24
C TYR A 71 -6.00 0.47 -11.51
N SER A 72 -5.34 -0.67 -11.78
CA SER A 72 -3.96 -0.78 -12.24
C SER A 72 -2.85 -0.53 -11.21
N ASP A 73 -1.64 -0.58 -11.67
CA ASP A 73 -0.36 -0.21 -11.08
C ASP A 73 -0.33 1.16 -10.33
N LYS A 74 -1.30 2.06 -10.62
CA LYS A 74 -1.34 3.42 -10.05
C LYS A 74 -1.29 3.45 -8.52
N GLY A 75 -2.00 2.57 -7.85
CA GLY A 75 -1.98 2.52 -6.38
C GLY A 75 -0.60 2.16 -5.83
N ILE A 76 0.09 1.23 -6.46
CA ILE A 76 1.45 0.84 -6.08
C ILE A 76 2.46 1.91 -6.50
N ASP A 77 2.27 2.54 -7.67
CA ASP A 77 3.11 3.65 -8.11
C ASP A 77 3.04 4.86 -7.17
N VAL A 78 1.90 5.16 -6.57
CA VAL A 78 1.77 6.18 -5.51
C VAL A 78 2.70 5.86 -4.34
N ILE A 79 2.69 4.62 -3.87
CA ILE A 79 3.52 4.20 -2.73
C ILE A 79 4.99 4.23 -3.12
N LYS A 80 5.35 3.76 -4.31
CA LYS A 80 6.72 3.84 -4.86
C LYS A 80 7.21 5.28 -4.94
N GLU A 81 6.43 6.18 -5.53
CA GLU A 81 6.80 7.58 -5.68
C GLU A 81 6.91 8.29 -4.33
N GLY A 82 5.96 8.06 -3.42
CA GLY A 82 6.04 8.55 -2.05
C GLY A 82 7.31 8.07 -1.33
N ASN A 83 7.68 6.81 -1.48
CA ASN A 83 8.93 6.27 -0.94
C ASN A 83 10.14 7.03 -1.46
N LEU A 84 10.22 7.29 -2.76
CA LEU A 84 11.33 7.99 -3.37
C LEU A 84 11.42 9.43 -2.86
N ARG A 85 10.33 10.18 -2.89
CA ARG A 85 10.28 11.60 -2.51
C ARG A 85 10.54 11.83 -1.03
N ILE A 86 9.96 11.02 -0.16
CA ILE A 86 10.21 11.09 1.29
C ILE A 86 11.68 10.79 1.60
N ARG A 87 12.32 9.87 0.89
CA ARG A 87 13.75 9.58 1.07
C ARG A 87 14.66 10.68 0.50
N GLU A 88 14.31 11.22 -0.66
CA GLU A 88 15.07 12.34 -1.27
C GLU A 88 14.97 13.61 -0.44
N MET A 89 13.81 13.84 0.19
CA MET A 89 13.55 14.97 1.08
C MET A 89 13.95 16.30 0.46
N THR A 90 13.49 16.55 -0.77
CA THR A 90 13.71 17.82 -1.46
C THR A 90 13.12 19.00 -0.68
N THR A 91 13.46 20.22 -1.03
CA THR A 91 12.86 21.41 -0.41
C THR A 91 11.34 21.40 -0.57
N ALA A 92 10.84 21.07 -1.77
CA ALA A 92 9.40 20.98 -2.02
C ALA A 92 8.73 19.93 -1.11
N THR A 93 9.33 18.73 -0.98
CA THR A 93 8.81 17.68 -0.10
C THR A 93 8.82 18.11 1.37
N LYS A 94 9.87 18.81 1.82
CA LYS A 94 9.93 19.38 3.18
C LYS A 94 8.84 20.40 3.43
N ASP A 95 8.70 21.34 2.52
CA ASP A 95 7.69 22.41 2.62
C ASP A 95 6.26 21.82 2.61
N ALA A 96 6.03 20.77 1.81
CA ALA A 96 4.74 20.06 1.77
C ALA A 96 4.44 19.35 3.11
N LEU A 97 5.41 18.67 3.71
CA LEU A 97 5.26 18.03 5.02
C LEU A 97 4.99 19.05 6.12
N GLU A 98 5.80 20.12 6.20
CA GLU A 98 5.61 21.20 7.17
C GLU A 98 4.26 21.90 7.00
N GLY A 99 3.80 22.09 5.74
CA GLY A 99 2.52 22.69 5.43
C GLY A 99 1.31 21.94 5.99
N ILE A 100 1.42 20.63 6.16
CA ILE A 100 0.38 19.78 6.78
C ILE A 100 0.68 19.45 8.27
N GLY A 101 1.71 20.10 8.85
CA GLY A 101 2.05 19.96 10.27
C GLY A 101 2.91 18.77 10.62
N ILE A 102 3.60 18.17 9.65
CA ILE A 102 4.57 17.08 9.87
C ILE A 102 5.98 17.66 9.81
N SER A 103 6.75 17.52 10.89
CA SER A 103 8.14 18.00 10.95
C SER A 103 9.05 17.17 10.03
N SER A 104 9.57 17.78 8.98
CA SER A 104 10.51 17.16 8.06
C SER A 104 11.82 16.75 8.73
N GLU A 105 12.26 17.49 9.75
CA GLU A 105 13.44 17.14 10.55
C GLU A 105 13.20 15.87 11.38
N GLN A 106 12.01 15.74 11.99
CA GLN A 106 11.65 14.53 12.75
C GLN A 106 11.52 13.33 11.83
N VAL A 107 10.89 13.49 10.66
CA VAL A 107 10.81 12.44 9.63
C VAL A 107 12.21 11.92 9.26
N GLN A 108 13.16 12.82 8.99
CA GLN A 108 14.54 12.42 8.67
C GLN A 108 15.21 11.65 9.82
N LYS A 109 14.99 12.03 11.06
CA LYS A 109 15.51 11.32 12.24
C LYS A 109 14.89 9.94 12.39
N ASP A 110 13.58 9.82 12.23
CA ASP A 110 12.84 8.56 12.36
C ASP A 110 13.30 7.56 11.28
N LEU A 111 13.43 8.01 10.03
CA LEU A 111 13.94 7.18 8.93
C LEU A 111 15.41 6.77 9.17
N ALA A 112 16.27 7.70 9.58
CA ALA A 112 17.69 7.42 9.82
C ALA A 112 17.93 6.43 10.98
N SER A 113 17.07 6.45 11.99
CA SER A 113 17.13 5.53 13.13
C SER A 113 16.49 4.17 12.84
N GLY A 114 15.72 4.03 11.75
CA GLY A 114 14.88 2.86 11.49
C GLY A 114 13.64 2.79 12.40
N GLY A 115 13.30 3.89 13.07
CA GLY A 115 12.12 3.97 13.96
C GLY A 115 10.79 3.99 13.19
N LYS A 116 10.82 4.48 11.93
CA LYS A 116 9.70 4.45 11.00
C LYS A 116 10.18 4.08 9.60
N THR A 117 9.30 3.47 8.83
CA THR A 117 9.45 3.28 7.39
C THR A 117 8.90 4.50 6.63
N THR A 118 9.21 4.64 5.35
CA THR A 118 8.58 5.68 4.52
C THR A 118 7.08 5.47 4.39
N PHE A 119 6.61 4.21 4.49
CA PHE A 119 5.18 3.90 4.47
C PHE A 119 4.48 4.41 5.73
N ASP A 120 5.09 4.28 6.91
CA ASP A 120 4.56 4.87 8.15
C ASP A 120 4.39 6.39 8.01
N ILE A 121 5.35 7.06 7.36
CA ILE A 121 5.25 8.50 7.08
C ILE A 121 4.11 8.81 6.10
N MET A 122 3.92 7.99 5.05
CA MET A 122 2.78 8.16 4.13
C MET A 122 1.44 7.98 4.85
N GLN A 123 1.35 7.06 5.81
CA GLN A 123 0.15 6.89 6.64
C GLN A 123 -0.11 8.14 7.49
N GLU A 124 0.91 8.73 8.11
CA GLU A 124 0.79 9.99 8.84
C GLU A 124 0.35 11.15 7.94
N VAL A 125 0.91 11.23 6.72
CA VAL A 125 0.47 12.21 5.72
C VAL A 125 -1.02 12.01 5.40
N SER A 126 -1.45 10.77 5.17
CA SER A 126 -2.84 10.42 4.93
C SER A 126 -3.77 10.86 6.08
N GLU A 127 -3.37 10.61 7.34
CA GLU A 127 -4.11 11.06 8.53
C GLU A 127 -4.22 12.58 8.57
N LYS A 128 -3.10 13.29 8.35
CA LYS A 128 -3.07 14.75 8.36
C LYS A 128 -3.93 15.37 7.25
N LEU A 129 -3.86 14.84 6.04
CA LEU A 129 -4.66 15.33 4.92
C LEU A 129 -6.16 15.20 5.16
N ALA A 130 -6.60 14.24 5.95
CA ALA A 130 -8.01 14.10 6.33
C ALA A 130 -8.53 15.27 7.19
N GLU A 131 -7.65 16.05 7.81
CA GLU A 131 -8.01 17.24 8.60
C GLU A 131 -8.23 18.50 7.75
N PHE A 132 -7.85 18.49 6.46
CA PHE A 132 -7.92 19.64 5.55
C PHE A 132 -9.13 19.56 4.61
N PRO A 133 -9.69 20.71 4.20
CA PRO A 133 -10.63 20.73 3.09
C PRO A 133 -9.99 20.21 1.81
N GLU A 134 -10.70 19.38 1.04
CA GLU A 134 -10.16 18.76 -0.21
C GLU A 134 -9.62 19.79 -1.22
N SER A 135 -10.20 20.99 -1.25
CA SER A 135 -9.81 22.09 -2.14
C SER A 135 -8.70 22.98 -1.60
N SER A 136 -8.10 22.63 -0.45
CA SER A 136 -7.05 23.47 0.13
C SER A 136 -5.74 23.36 -0.66
N SER A 137 -4.91 24.40 -0.58
CA SER A 137 -3.59 24.43 -1.21
C SER A 137 -2.65 23.38 -0.61
N GLU A 138 -2.81 23.10 0.67
CA GLU A 138 -2.03 22.12 1.41
C GLU A 138 -2.24 20.71 0.85
N VAL A 139 -3.49 20.35 0.53
CA VAL A 139 -3.82 19.06 -0.12
C VAL A 139 -3.17 19.00 -1.51
N GLY A 140 -3.37 20.03 -2.34
CA GLY A 140 -2.76 20.06 -3.68
C GLY A 140 -1.24 19.95 -3.65
N THR A 141 -0.59 20.68 -2.74
CA THR A 141 0.87 20.64 -2.58
C THR A 141 1.34 19.26 -2.10
N ALA A 142 0.65 18.66 -1.14
CA ALA A 142 1.01 17.33 -0.64
C ALA A 142 0.87 16.25 -1.73
N LEU A 143 -0.20 16.29 -2.54
CA LEU A 143 -0.36 15.36 -3.66
C LEU A 143 0.79 15.51 -4.66
N ALA A 144 1.14 16.73 -5.06
CA ALA A 144 2.17 17.01 -6.05
C ALA A 144 3.59 16.73 -5.53
N ASP A 145 3.92 17.14 -4.30
CA ASP A 145 5.29 17.19 -3.82
C ASP A 145 5.69 16.01 -2.90
N ILE A 146 4.71 15.26 -2.38
CA ILE A 146 4.95 14.03 -1.60
C ILE A 146 4.68 12.78 -2.44
N PHE A 147 3.61 12.76 -3.26
CA PHE A 147 3.21 11.58 -4.04
C PHE A 147 3.43 11.74 -5.55
N GLY A 148 3.75 12.96 -6.02
CA GLY A 148 4.05 13.21 -7.44
C GLY A 148 2.88 12.99 -8.39
N GLY A 149 3.20 12.83 -9.69
CA GLY A 149 2.21 12.56 -10.71
C GLY A 149 1.28 11.38 -10.40
N PRO A 150 1.78 10.22 -9.93
CA PRO A 150 0.92 9.13 -9.48
C PRO A 150 -0.08 9.53 -8.39
N GLY A 151 0.31 10.40 -7.44
CA GLY A 151 -0.57 10.91 -6.40
C GLY A 151 -1.66 11.82 -6.95
N GLU A 152 -1.32 12.68 -7.90
CA GLU A 152 -2.28 13.54 -8.59
C GLU A 152 -3.27 12.70 -9.43
N ASP A 153 -2.79 11.66 -10.11
CA ASP A 153 -3.60 10.76 -10.94
C ASP A 153 -4.54 9.86 -10.11
N ALA A 154 -4.06 9.33 -9.00
CA ALA A 154 -4.87 8.49 -8.10
C ALA A 154 -5.87 9.30 -7.29
N GLY A 155 -5.54 10.55 -7.00
CA GLY A 155 -6.38 11.51 -6.31
C GLY A 155 -6.40 11.35 -4.78
N LEU A 156 -6.92 12.40 -4.12
CA LEU A 156 -6.97 12.49 -2.66
C LEU A 156 -7.66 11.29 -2.01
N GLN A 157 -8.77 10.82 -2.58
CA GLN A 157 -9.54 9.72 -1.98
C GLN A 157 -8.70 8.46 -1.79
N TYR A 158 -7.80 8.16 -2.75
CA TYR A 158 -6.88 7.04 -2.57
C TYR A 158 -5.83 7.32 -1.48
N ILE A 159 -5.22 8.50 -1.52
CA ILE A 159 -4.23 8.86 -0.50
C ILE A 159 -4.83 8.73 0.90
N LEU A 160 -6.08 9.11 1.09
CA LEU A 160 -6.79 8.98 2.37
C LEU A 160 -7.03 7.52 2.80
N THR A 161 -6.96 6.55 1.90
CA THR A 161 -7.03 5.13 2.28
C THR A 161 -5.73 4.57 2.83
N LEU A 162 -4.59 5.22 2.58
CA LEU A 162 -3.27 4.71 3.00
C LEU A 162 -3.17 4.54 4.52
N LYS A 163 -3.78 5.43 5.31
CA LYS A 163 -3.82 5.34 6.78
C LYS A 163 -4.48 4.07 7.30
N ASP A 164 -5.38 3.48 6.51
CA ASP A 164 -6.18 2.31 6.87
C ASP A 164 -5.54 0.99 6.40
N ILE A 165 -4.43 1.06 5.65
CA ILE A 165 -3.70 -0.12 5.19
C ILE A 165 -2.95 -0.75 6.38
N ASP A 166 -3.28 -2.01 6.67
CA ASP A 166 -2.59 -2.81 7.67
C ASP A 166 -1.36 -3.49 7.06
N THR A 167 -0.18 -3.21 7.60
CA THR A 167 1.07 -3.82 7.15
C THR A 167 1.29 -5.23 7.67
N ASN A 168 0.46 -5.69 8.62
CA ASN A 168 0.53 -7.05 9.14
C ASN A 168 -0.24 -8.03 8.26
N LEU A 169 0.49 -8.89 7.54
CA LEU A 169 -0.10 -9.86 6.61
C LEU A 169 -1.05 -10.84 7.29
N ASP A 170 -0.80 -11.23 8.54
CA ASP A 170 -1.70 -12.13 9.27
C ASP A 170 -3.07 -11.49 9.53
N ASN A 171 -3.10 -10.20 9.89
CA ASN A 171 -4.35 -9.45 10.01
C ASN A 171 -5.09 -9.36 8.67
N VAL A 172 -4.36 -9.15 7.57
CA VAL A 172 -4.92 -9.09 6.22
C VAL A 172 -5.55 -10.42 5.82
N LYS A 173 -4.87 -11.53 6.12
CA LYS A 173 -5.38 -12.89 5.87
C LYS A 173 -6.63 -13.20 6.68
N GLU A 174 -6.65 -12.83 7.95
CA GLU A 174 -7.79 -13.04 8.85
C GLU A 174 -9.02 -12.31 8.31
N ARG A 175 -8.90 -11.03 7.94
CA ARG A 175 -9.99 -10.25 7.35
C ARG A 175 -10.47 -10.82 6.00
N ALA A 176 -9.55 -11.28 5.15
CA ALA A 176 -9.90 -11.92 3.88
C ALA A 176 -10.68 -13.22 4.09
N GLY A 177 -10.28 -14.03 5.07
CA GLY A 177 -10.99 -15.26 5.45
C GLY A 177 -12.40 -14.98 5.99
N GLU A 178 -12.57 -13.93 6.79
CA GLU A 178 -13.85 -13.49 7.31
C GLU A 178 -14.78 -12.99 6.19
N LEU A 179 -14.25 -12.17 5.27
CA LEU A 179 -14.98 -11.69 4.11
C LEU A 179 -15.43 -12.84 3.20
N GLY A 180 -14.57 -13.81 2.93
CA GLY A 180 -14.90 -15.00 2.15
C GLY A 180 -16.02 -15.81 2.77
N ARG A 181 -16.02 -15.98 4.11
CA ARG A 181 -17.09 -16.65 4.83
C ARG A 181 -18.44 -15.92 4.73
N LEU A 182 -18.41 -14.59 4.88
CA LEU A 182 -19.63 -13.77 4.74
C LEU A 182 -20.20 -13.82 3.32
N GLN A 183 -19.35 -13.82 2.31
CA GLN A 183 -19.77 -13.96 0.92
C GLN A 183 -20.40 -15.34 0.65
N GLU A 184 -19.83 -16.40 1.21
CA GLU A 184 -20.38 -17.76 1.11
C GLU A 184 -21.75 -17.88 1.79
N GLU A 185 -21.91 -17.30 3.00
CA GLU A 185 -23.20 -17.25 3.69
C GLU A 185 -24.26 -16.45 2.90
N GLN A 186 -23.87 -15.34 2.29
CA GLN A 186 -24.75 -14.52 1.47
C GLN A 186 -25.19 -15.26 0.21
N LEU A 187 -24.27 -15.96 -0.46
CA LEU A 187 -24.57 -16.78 -1.63
C LEU A 187 -25.52 -17.94 -1.28
N ARG A 188 -25.30 -18.64 -0.16
CA ARG A 188 -26.21 -19.69 0.32
C ARG A 188 -27.62 -19.16 0.56
N SER A 189 -27.72 -18.00 1.22
CA SER A 189 -29.01 -17.34 1.48
C SER A 189 -29.75 -16.96 0.18
N GLN A 190 -29.03 -16.51 -0.85
CA GLN A 190 -29.60 -16.23 -2.18
C GLN A 190 -30.12 -17.50 -2.86
N ILE A 191 -29.34 -18.59 -2.83
CA ILE A 191 -29.75 -19.87 -3.42
C ILE A 191 -30.99 -20.44 -2.71
N GLU A 192 -31.06 -20.32 -1.38
CA GLU A 192 -32.24 -20.74 -0.62
C GLU A 192 -33.50 -19.94 -1.01
N LEU A 193 -33.36 -18.62 -1.20
CA LEU A 193 -34.44 -17.74 -1.63
C LEU A 193 -34.94 -18.09 -3.06
N GLU A 194 -34.02 -18.39 -3.98
CA GLU A 194 -34.36 -18.78 -5.37
C GLU A 194 -35.05 -20.16 -5.44
N ASN A 195 -34.75 -21.04 -4.50
CA ASN A 195 -35.40 -22.38 -4.44
C ASN A 195 -36.78 -22.37 -3.79
N ILE A 196 -37.24 -21.26 -3.22
CA ILE A 196 -38.57 -21.10 -2.59
C ILE A 196 -39.60 -20.53 -3.59
N ILE A 197 -39.18 -20.05 -4.75
CA ILE A 197 -40.02 -19.52 -5.82
C ILE A 197 -40.26 -20.60 -6.87
#